data_39a4d0b74095f09770615032023e3ade
#
_entry.id   39a4d0b74095f09770615032023e3ade
#
_cell.length_a   1.000
_cell.length_b   1.000
_cell.length_c   1.000
_cell.angle_alpha   90.00
_cell.angle_beta   90.00
_cell.angle_gamma   90.00
#
_symmetry.space_group_name_H-M   'P 1'
#
loop_
_entity.id
_entity.type
_entity.pdbx_description
1 polymer ?
#
loop_
_entity_poly.entity_id
_entity_poly.type
_entity_poly.pdbx_seq_one_letter_code
_entity_poly.pdbx_strand_id
1 'polypeptide(L)'
;NIINGGSHSDAPIAFQEFMIRPVGAPSFREGLRMGAEVFHALKKVLHSRGLSTAVGDEGGFAPALAGTEDALDSIMAAIAAAGYKAGRDVTIGMDCASSEFYRDGVYDYTVFEGEKGCRRTADEQIDYLEQLITKYPIDSIEDGMSENDWEGWRRLTERIGGRCQLVGDDLFVTNVEFLSRGIAEHCANAILI
;
A
#
# COMPACT_ATOMS: atom_id res chain seq x y z
N ASN A 1 -6.05 -6.24 -4.98
CA ASN A 1 -6.50 -5.31 -3.95
C ASN A 1 -7.58 -5.95 -3.08
N ILE A 2 -7.50 -5.81 -1.74
CA ILE A 2 -8.45 -6.42 -0.81
C ILE A 2 -8.96 -5.46 0.28
N ILE A 3 -8.28 -4.32 0.50
CA ILE A 3 -8.76 -3.18 1.32
C ILE A 3 -8.53 -1.90 0.53
N ASN A 4 -9.54 -1.03 0.51
CA ASN A 4 -9.51 0.31 -0.05
C ASN A 4 -9.51 1.38 1.06
N GLY A 5 -8.78 2.44 0.81
CA GLY A 5 -8.77 3.68 1.57
C GLY A 5 -8.60 4.88 0.64
N GLY A 6 -8.03 5.97 1.13
CA GLY A 6 -7.76 7.16 0.36
C GLY A 6 -8.99 7.66 -0.40
N SER A 7 -8.76 8.10 -1.63
CA SER A 7 -9.85 8.58 -2.51
C SER A 7 -10.76 7.47 -3.05
N HIS A 8 -10.39 6.19 -2.88
CA HIS A 8 -11.18 5.04 -3.38
C HIS A 8 -12.24 4.52 -2.40
N SER A 9 -12.39 5.13 -1.22
CA SER A 9 -13.41 4.78 -0.25
C SER A 9 -13.63 5.87 0.79
N ASP A 10 -14.74 5.77 1.53
CA ASP A 10 -15.01 6.62 2.71
C ASP A 10 -14.32 6.10 3.99
N ALA A 11 -13.47 5.07 3.89
CA ALA A 11 -12.74 4.54 5.03
C ALA A 11 -11.69 5.56 5.53
N PRO A 12 -11.54 5.74 6.86
CA PRO A 12 -10.59 6.72 7.41
C PRO A 12 -9.16 6.14 7.41
N ILE A 13 -8.64 5.83 6.23
CA ILE A 13 -7.32 5.27 5.98
C ILE A 13 -6.67 6.11 4.88
N ALA A 14 -5.46 6.61 5.11
CA ALA A 14 -4.81 7.50 4.15
C ALA A 14 -4.33 6.78 2.89
N PHE A 15 -3.80 5.56 3.01
CA PHE A 15 -3.33 4.79 1.86
C PHE A 15 -4.50 4.23 1.06
N GLN A 16 -4.38 4.29 -0.26
CA GLN A 16 -5.45 4.05 -1.20
C GLN A 16 -5.78 2.58 -1.38
N GLU A 17 -4.74 1.71 -1.44
CA GLU A 17 -4.92 0.29 -1.68
C GLU A 17 -3.99 -0.59 -0.86
N PHE A 18 -4.55 -1.71 -0.40
CA PHE A 18 -3.79 -2.79 0.21
C PHE A 18 -4.03 -4.06 -0.59
N MET A 19 -2.96 -4.57 -1.17
CA MET A 19 -2.96 -5.71 -2.07
C MET A 19 -2.31 -6.92 -1.41
N ILE A 20 -2.71 -8.12 -1.82
CA ILE A 20 -1.99 -9.35 -1.52
C ILE A 20 -1.32 -9.89 -2.77
N ARG A 21 -0.13 -10.44 -2.59
CA ARG A 21 0.67 -11.02 -3.66
C ARG A 21 0.94 -12.49 -3.32
N PRO A 22 0.24 -13.45 -3.94
CA PRO A 22 0.41 -14.89 -3.66
C PRO A 22 1.68 -15.44 -4.33
N VAL A 23 2.84 -14.97 -3.87
CA VAL A 23 4.17 -15.27 -4.45
C VAL A 23 4.59 -16.75 -4.32
N GLY A 24 4.02 -17.47 -3.36
CA GLY A 24 4.26 -18.91 -3.19
C GLY A 24 3.43 -19.80 -4.12
N ALA A 25 2.56 -19.24 -4.95
CA ALA A 25 1.72 -20.01 -5.85
C ALA A 25 2.52 -20.57 -7.03
N PRO A 26 2.37 -21.87 -7.39
CA PRO A 26 3.10 -22.48 -8.50
C PRO A 26 2.52 -22.12 -9.87
N SER A 27 1.37 -21.47 -9.94
CA SER A 27 0.70 -21.05 -11.18
C SER A 27 -0.25 -19.89 -10.93
N PHE A 28 -0.62 -19.16 -11.98
CA PHE A 28 -1.60 -18.08 -11.90
C PHE A 28 -2.95 -18.58 -11.34
N ARG A 29 -3.42 -19.76 -11.78
CA ARG A 29 -4.66 -20.38 -11.27
C ARG A 29 -4.62 -20.55 -9.75
N GLU A 30 -3.52 -21.08 -9.22
CA GLU A 30 -3.35 -21.28 -7.79
C GLU A 30 -3.21 -19.94 -7.06
N GLY A 31 -2.52 -18.97 -7.65
CA GLY A 31 -2.43 -17.61 -7.11
C GLY A 31 -3.80 -16.95 -6.98
N LEU A 32 -4.63 -17.08 -8.01
CA LEU A 32 -6.01 -16.56 -7.97
C LEU A 32 -6.85 -17.26 -6.87
N ARG A 33 -6.71 -18.60 -6.74
CA ARG A 33 -7.39 -19.35 -5.67
C ARG A 33 -6.94 -18.86 -4.28
N MET A 34 -5.63 -18.74 -4.06
CA MET A 34 -5.08 -18.23 -2.80
C MET A 34 -5.60 -16.82 -2.49
N GLY A 35 -5.60 -15.94 -3.49
CA GLY A 35 -6.14 -14.60 -3.35
C GLY A 35 -7.61 -14.59 -2.95
N ALA A 36 -8.45 -15.41 -3.59
CA ALA A 36 -9.86 -15.54 -3.26
C ALA A 36 -10.08 -16.09 -1.83
N GLU A 37 -9.28 -17.07 -1.41
CA GLU A 37 -9.37 -17.65 -0.06
C GLU A 37 -9.00 -16.63 1.01
N VAL A 38 -7.93 -15.84 0.80
CA VAL A 38 -7.53 -14.75 1.73
C VAL A 38 -8.59 -13.65 1.75
N PHE A 39 -9.15 -13.26 0.59
CA PHE A 39 -10.23 -12.27 0.51
C PHE A 39 -11.46 -12.70 1.32
N HIS A 40 -11.89 -13.96 1.18
CA HIS A 40 -13.01 -14.50 1.95
C HIS A 40 -12.69 -14.66 3.45
N ALA A 41 -11.44 -14.96 3.80
CA ALA A 41 -10.99 -14.97 5.18
C ALA A 41 -11.03 -13.56 5.78
N LEU A 42 -10.57 -12.53 5.03
CA LEU A 42 -10.64 -11.13 5.44
C LEU A 42 -12.08 -10.69 5.69
N LYS A 43 -13.03 -11.07 4.83
CA LYS A 43 -14.45 -10.81 5.05
C LYS A 43 -14.92 -11.30 6.43
N LYS A 44 -14.51 -12.51 6.82
CA LYS A 44 -14.86 -13.09 8.12
C LYS A 44 -14.17 -12.36 9.28
N VAL A 45 -12.89 -11.98 9.12
CA VAL A 45 -12.16 -11.20 10.11
C VAL A 45 -12.86 -9.87 10.37
N LEU A 46 -13.17 -9.11 9.32
CA LEU A 46 -13.87 -7.82 9.43
C LEU A 46 -15.27 -7.97 10.06
N HIS A 47 -16.03 -8.96 9.59
CA HIS A 47 -17.37 -9.22 10.12
C HIS A 47 -17.34 -9.57 11.63
N SER A 48 -16.35 -10.37 12.07
CA SER A 48 -16.20 -10.72 13.49
C SER A 48 -15.87 -9.53 14.39
N ARG A 49 -15.32 -8.45 13.80
CA ARG A 49 -15.03 -7.17 14.45
C ARG A 49 -16.22 -6.18 14.36
N GLY A 50 -17.33 -6.59 13.75
CA GLY A 50 -18.50 -5.72 13.53
C GLY A 50 -18.26 -4.63 12.47
N LEU A 51 -17.26 -4.80 11.61
CA LEU A 51 -16.87 -3.85 10.57
C LEU A 51 -17.63 -4.12 9.27
N SER A 52 -17.79 -3.07 8.44
CA SER A 52 -18.38 -3.18 7.11
C SER A 52 -17.56 -4.09 6.20
N THR A 53 -18.26 -4.86 5.38
CA THR A 53 -17.68 -5.64 4.28
C THR A 53 -18.22 -5.16 2.92
N ALA A 54 -18.69 -3.90 2.86
CA ALA A 54 -18.93 -3.22 1.60
C ALA A 54 -17.58 -2.98 0.89
N VAL A 55 -17.61 -2.95 -0.43
CA VAL A 55 -16.40 -2.78 -1.26
C VAL A 55 -16.28 -1.34 -1.74
N GLY A 56 -15.05 -0.88 -1.90
CA GLY A 56 -14.72 0.38 -2.56
C GLY A 56 -14.60 0.23 -4.07
N ASP A 57 -14.10 1.25 -4.74
CA ASP A 57 -14.07 1.37 -6.20
C ASP A 57 -13.20 0.30 -6.87
N GLU A 58 -12.14 -0.15 -6.20
CA GLU A 58 -11.22 -1.18 -6.71
C GLU A 58 -11.57 -2.61 -6.23
N GLY A 59 -12.75 -2.80 -5.62
CA GLY A 59 -13.25 -4.11 -5.22
C GLY A 59 -12.71 -4.63 -3.88
N GLY A 60 -11.81 -3.92 -3.21
CA GLY A 60 -11.40 -4.18 -1.83
C GLY A 60 -12.47 -3.75 -0.83
N PHE A 61 -12.46 -4.32 0.38
CA PHE A 61 -13.35 -3.87 1.44
C PHE A 61 -13.00 -2.45 1.89
N ALA A 62 -14.00 -1.69 2.32
CA ALA A 62 -13.87 -0.32 2.81
C ALA A 62 -14.34 -0.21 4.27
N PRO A 63 -13.69 -0.89 5.23
CA PRO A 63 -14.05 -0.87 6.64
C PRO A 63 -13.52 0.39 7.34
N ALA A 64 -14.25 0.89 8.35
CA ALA A 64 -13.78 1.97 9.22
C ALA A 64 -12.71 1.45 10.21
N LEU A 65 -11.52 1.17 9.70
CA LEU A 65 -10.35 0.77 10.48
C LEU A 65 -9.66 1.98 11.12
N ALA A 66 -8.76 1.74 12.06
CA ALA A 66 -8.09 2.80 12.80
C ALA A 66 -6.86 3.41 12.05
N GLY A 67 -6.67 3.06 10.79
CA GLY A 67 -5.57 3.53 9.93
C GLY A 67 -4.81 2.39 9.26
N THR A 68 -3.68 2.72 8.67
CA THR A 68 -2.84 1.82 7.86
C THR A 68 -2.45 0.52 8.59
N GLU A 69 -1.97 0.63 9.83
CA GLU A 69 -1.50 -0.56 10.56
C GLU A 69 -2.64 -1.50 10.94
N ASP A 70 -3.84 -0.99 11.25
CA ASP A 70 -5.01 -1.83 11.51
C ASP A 70 -5.49 -2.56 10.24
N ALA A 71 -5.32 -1.94 9.07
CA ALA A 71 -5.55 -2.59 7.78
C ALA A 71 -4.57 -3.75 7.56
N LEU A 72 -3.28 -3.50 7.77
CA LEU A 72 -2.22 -4.51 7.64
C LEU A 72 -2.39 -5.66 8.64
N ASP A 73 -2.71 -5.38 9.90
CA ASP A 73 -2.97 -6.40 10.92
C ASP A 73 -4.19 -7.26 10.56
N SER A 74 -5.24 -6.66 9.97
CA SER A 74 -6.42 -7.39 9.49
C SER A 74 -6.07 -8.31 8.32
N ILE A 75 -5.20 -7.88 7.40
CA ILE A 75 -4.70 -8.69 6.29
C ILE A 75 -3.83 -9.85 6.81
N MET A 76 -2.94 -9.59 7.77
CA MET A 76 -2.11 -10.63 8.39
C MET A 76 -2.98 -11.72 9.06
N ALA A 77 -4.02 -11.30 9.78
CA ALA A 77 -4.99 -12.23 10.38
C ALA A 77 -5.73 -13.06 9.30
N ALA A 78 -6.10 -12.42 8.17
CA ALA A 78 -6.78 -13.10 7.07
C ALA A 78 -5.88 -14.12 6.36
N ILE A 79 -4.59 -13.79 6.12
CA ILE A 79 -3.62 -14.71 5.53
C ILE A 79 -3.47 -15.97 6.43
N ALA A 80 -3.32 -15.76 7.74
CA ALA A 80 -3.21 -16.84 8.70
C ALA A 80 -4.51 -17.68 8.77
N ALA A 81 -5.67 -17.05 8.79
CA ALA A 81 -6.97 -17.73 8.82
C ALA A 81 -7.26 -18.53 7.54
N ALA A 82 -6.70 -18.13 6.40
CA ALA A 82 -6.73 -18.87 5.14
C ALA A 82 -5.74 -20.05 5.12
N GLY A 83 -4.88 -20.21 6.13
CA GLY A 83 -3.90 -21.30 6.25
C GLY A 83 -2.56 -21.03 5.56
N TYR A 84 -2.30 -19.79 5.16
CA TYR A 84 -1.06 -19.39 4.50
C TYR A 84 -0.06 -18.74 5.47
N LYS A 85 1.21 -18.77 5.09
CA LYS A 85 2.30 -18.10 5.81
C LYS A 85 2.63 -16.78 5.14
N ALA A 86 2.39 -15.68 5.83
CA ALA A 86 2.78 -14.35 5.39
C ALA A 86 4.31 -14.26 5.19
N GLY A 87 4.74 -13.59 4.13
CA GLY A 87 6.14 -13.45 3.74
C GLY A 87 6.70 -14.64 2.96
N ARG A 88 6.05 -15.81 3.00
CA ARG A 88 6.46 -17.00 2.24
C ARG A 88 5.48 -17.36 1.13
N ASP A 89 4.21 -17.50 1.49
CA ASP A 89 3.17 -17.92 0.56
C ASP A 89 2.47 -16.69 -0.05
N VAL A 90 2.27 -15.66 0.80
CA VAL A 90 1.62 -14.40 0.44
C VAL A 90 2.42 -13.24 1.02
N THR A 91 2.75 -12.26 0.19
CA THR A 91 3.29 -10.96 0.60
C THR A 91 2.24 -9.87 0.41
N ILE A 92 2.56 -8.66 0.82
CA ILE A 92 1.65 -7.50 0.75
C ILE A 92 2.24 -6.47 -0.21
N GLY A 93 1.38 -5.89 -1.05
CA GLY A 93 1.64 -4.67 -1.79
C GLY A 93 0.77 -3.53 -1.23
N MET A 94 1.24 -2.32 -1.37
CA MET A 94 0.46 -1.12 -1.03
C MET A 94 0.54 -0.13 -2.19
N ASP A 95 -0.55 0.57 -2.44
CA ASP A 95 -0.55 1.84 -3.13
C ASP A 95 -0.87 2.94 -2.12
N CYS A 96 0.10 3.82 -1.90
CA CYS A 96 -0.06 4.92 -0.97
C CYS A 96 -0.80 6.11 -1.59
N ALA A 97 -0.72 6.29 -2.92
CA ALA A 97 -1.22 7.46 -3.65
C ALA A 97 -0.89 8.77 -2.93
N SER A 98 0.38 8.93 -2.54
CA SER A 98 0.81 9.95 -1.57
C SER A 98 0.60 11.39 -2.04
N SER A 99 0.43 11.61 -3.34
CA SER A 99 0.07 12.92 -3.91
C SER A 99 -1.27 13.44 -3.40
N GLU A 100 -2.21 12.54 -3.06
CA GLU A 100 -3.55 12.89 -2.58
C GLU A 100 -3.56 13.57 -1.20
N PHE A 101 -2.55 13.32 -0.37
CA PHE A 101 -2.41 13.91 0.96
C PHE A 101 -1.09 14.72 1.14
N TYR A 102 -0.37 14.99 0.06
CA TYR A 102 0.80 15.87 0.09
C TYR A 102 0.39 17.34 -0.06
N ARG A 103 0.70 18.17 0.93
CA ARG A 103 0.34 19.60 0.97
C ARG A 103 1.51 20.42 1.52
N ASP A 104 1.96 21.41 0.77
CA ASP A 104 3.00 22.38 1.20
C ASP A 104 4.28 21.72 1.77
N GLY A 105 4.74 20.64 1.15
CA GLY A 105 5.95 19.92 1.59
C GLY A 105 5.72 18.93 2.74
N VAL A 106 4.48 18.67 3.11
CA VAL A 106 4.09 17.79 4.23
C VAL A 106 3.10 16.72 3.76
N TYR A 107 3.29 15.52 4.21
CA TYR A 107 2.35 14.40 4.05
C TYR A 107 1.32 14.47 5.18
N ASP A 108 0.14 14.99 4.85
CA ASP A 108 -0.93 15.31 5.82
C ASP A 108 -2.00 14.22 5.84
N TYR A 109 -1.84 13.24 6.68
CA TYR A 109 -2.78 12.14 6.85
C TYR A 109 -4.15 12.56 7.37
N THR A 110 -4.25 13.78 7.95
CA THR A 110 -5.54 14.29 8.44
C THR A 110 -6.56 14.49 7.33
N VAL A 111 -6.11 14.56 6.06
CA VAL A 111 -6.99 14.65 4.87
C VAL A 111 -7.98 13.48 4.83
N PHE A 112 -7.54 12.27 5.18
CA PHE A 112 -8.38 11.06 5.17
C PHE A 112 -8.71 10.55 6.57
N GLU A 113 -7.77 10.66 7.51
CA GLU A 113 -7.89 10.10 8.86
C GLU A 113 -8.50 11.08 9.88
N GLY A 114 -8.79 12.32 9.47
CA GLY A 114 -9.34 13.36 10.32
C GLY A 114 -8.42 13.70 11.50
N GLU A 115 -8.99 13.92 12.68
CA GLU A 115 -8.23 14.32 13.88
C GLU A 115 -7.21 13.25 14.36
N LYS A 116 -7.33 12.01 13.91
CA LYS A 116 -6.40 10.92 14.25
C LYS A 116 -5.18 10.88 13.33
N GLY A 117 -5.27 11.51 12.17
CA GLY A 117 -4.17 11.59 11.22
C GLY A 117 -3.01 12.43 11.77
N CYS A 118 -1.81 12.09 11.35
CA CYS A 118 -0.61 12.85 11.68
C CYS A 118 -0.10 13.60 10.45
N ARG A 119 0.89 14.45 10.65
CA ARG A 119 1.62 15.12 9.58
C ARG A 119 3.07 14.67 9.62
N ARG A 120 3.63 14.37 8.45
CA ARG A 120 5.00 13.89 8.30
C ARG A 120 5.74 14.76 7.29
N THR A 121 6.96 15.11 7.62
CA THR A 121 7.95 15.58 6.64
C THR A 121 8.32 14.44 5.69
N ALA A 122 9.04 14.72 4.60
CA ALA A 122 9.51 13.67 3.69
C ALA A 122 10.37 12.62 4.40
N ASP A 123 11.24 13.02 5.32
CA ASP A 123 12.07 12.07 6.09
C ASP A 123 11.23 11.18 7.01
N GLU A 124 10.27 11.76 7.71
CA GLU A 124 9.35 11.00 8.58
C GLU A 124 8.43 10.06 7.77
N GLN A 125 8.06 10.43 6.54
CA GLN A 125 7.33 9.55 5.62
C GLN A 125 8.19 8.35 5.20
N ILE A 126 9.45 8.59 4.83
CA ILE A 126 10.41 7.54 4.49
C ILE A 126 10.64 6.61 5.68
N ASP A 127 10.87 7.16 6.87
CA ASP A 127 11.05 6.38 8.10
C ASP A 127 9.81 5.52 8.41
N TYR A 128 8.62 6.05 8.19
CA TYR A 128 7.36 5.32 8.38
C TYR A 128 7.23 4.15 7.39
N LEU A 129 7.48 4.39 6.10
CA LEU A 129 7.45 3.32 5.08
C LEU A 129 8.50 2.23 5.39
N GLU A 130 9.71 2.61 5.83
CA GLU A 130 10.73 1.64 6.26
C GLU A 130 10.28 0.82 7.49
N GLN A 131 9.62 1.43 8.45
CA GLN A 131 9.04 0.74 9.61
C GLN A 131 7.98 -0.28 9.16
N LEU A 132 7.10 0.10 8.22
CA LEU A 132 6.07 -0.81 7.70
C LEU A 132 6.67 -2.03 7.01
N ILE A 133 7.64 -1.88 6.10
CA ILE A 133 8.28 -3.03 5.44
C ILE A 133 9.14 -3.88 6.39
N THR A 134 9.54 -3.33 7.53
CA THR A 134 10.28 -4.06 8.56
C THR A 134 9.34 -4.89 9.44
N LYS A 135 8.14 -4.37 9.71
CA LYS A 135 7.14 -5.00 10.58
C LYS A 135 6.27 -6.01 9.83
N TYR A 136 5.96 -5.75 8.57
CA TYR A 136 5.06 -6.54 7.75
C TYR A 136 5.78 -7.09 6.50
N PRO A 137 5.32 -8.19 5.90
CA PRO A 137 5.92 -8.76 4.70
C PRO A 137 5.51 -7.98 3.44
N ILE A 138 5.79 -6.67 3.45
CA ILE A 138 5.53 -5.79 2.33
C ILE A 138 6.74 -5.83 1.41
N ASP A 139 6.51 -6.18 0.15
CA ASP A 139 7.55 -6.27 -0.88
C ASP A 139 7.30 -5.37 -2.10
N SER A 140 6.21 -4.59 -2.07
CA SER A 140 5.89 -3.59 -3.10
C SER A 140 5.17 -2.38 -2.48
N ILE A 141 5.64 -1.18 -2.80
CA ILE A 141 5.01 0.10 -2.47
C ILE A 141 4.90 0.91 -3.74
N GLU A 142 3.68 1.29 -4.09
CA GLU A 142 3.34 2.19 -5.17
C GLU A 142 3.10 3.58 -4.61
N ASP A 143 3.60 4.59 -5.30
CA ASP A 143 3.49 6.02 -4.99
C ASP A 143 3.67 6.37 -3.51
N GLY A 144 4.75 5.81 -2.92
CA GLY A 144 5.11 6.03 -1.52
C GLY A 144 5.48 7.47 -1.18
N MET A 145 5.83 8.27 -2.19
CA MET A 145 6.06 9.70 -2.12
C MET A 145 5.19 10.41 -3.16
N SER A 146 4.96 11.72 -2.99
CA SER A 146 4.24 12.53 -3.97
C SER A 146 4.96 12.60 -5.32
N GLU A 147 4.21 12.67 -6.42
CA GLU A 147 4.70 12.90 -7.78
C GLU A 147 5.52 14.19 -7.92
N ASN A 148 5.35 15.13 -7.00
CA ASN A 148 6.07 16.39 -6.96
C ASN A 148 7.30 16.38 -6.05
N ASP A 149 7.52 15.32 -5.25
CA ASP A 149 8.63 15.19 -4.31
C ASP A 149 9.73 14.25 -4.84
N TRP A 150 10.38 14.66 -5.94
CA TRP A 150 11.43 13.87 -6.59
C TRP A 150 12.63 13.59 -5.67
N GLU A 151 13.00 14.56 -4.83
CA GLU A 151 14.06 14.37 -3.84
C GLU A 151 13.67 13.34 -2.76
N GLY A 152 12.42 13.37 -2.29
CA GLY A 152 11.86 12.34 -1.42
C GLY A 152 11.89 10.96 -2.07
N TRP A 153 11.51 10.85 -3.34
CA TRP A 153 11.57 9.61 -4.11
C TRP A 153 12.99 9.06 -4.22
N ARG A 154 13.98 9.92 -4.54
CA ARG A 154 15.39 9.50 -4.59
C ARG A 154 15.85 8.93 -3.26
N ARG A 155 15.57 9.63 -2.15
CA ARG A 155 15.94 9.20 -0.79
C ARG A 155 15.21 7.92 -0.37
N LEU A 156 13.93 7.79 -0.69
CA LEU A 156 13.17 6.56 -0.45
C LEU A 156 13.80 5.39 -1.18
N THR A 157 14.15 5.58 -2.47
CA THR A 157 14.75 4.54 -3.31
C THR A 157 16.11 4.12 -2.77
N GLU A 158 16.96 5.07 -2.37
CA GLU A 158 18.23 4.79 -1.73
C GLU A 158 18.07 3.99 -0.42
N ARG A 159 17.06 4.35 0.38
CA ARG A 159 16.84 3.78 1.70
C ARG A 159 16.29 2.35 1.68
N ILE A 160 15.29 2.09 0.87
CA ILE A 160 14.56 0.80 0.89
C ILE A 160 14.45 0.09 -0.46
N GLY A 161 14.88 0.71 -1.57
CA GLY A 161 14.75 0.13 -2.91
C GLY A 161 15.48 -1.20 -3.12
N GLY A 162 16.46 -1.52 -2.29
CA GLY A 162 17.13 -2.84 -2.29
C GLY A 162 16.32 -3.95 -1.59
N ARG A 163 15.24 -3.59 -0.88
CA ARG A 163 14.40 -4.51 -0.09
C ARG A 163 12.95 -4.56 -0.55
N CYS A 164 12.52 -3.54 -1.30
CA CYS A 164 11.13 -3.35 -1.68
C CYS A 164 11.04 -2.85 -3.12
N GLN A 165 10.08 -3.35 -3.87
CA GLN A 165 9.70 -2.78 -5.16
C GLN A 165 9.04 -1.42 -4.90
N LEU A 166 9.55 -0.38 -5.55
CA LEU A 166 9.03 0.98 -5.46
C LEU A 166 8.48 1.36 -6.84
N VAL A 167 7.16 1.39 -6.93
CA VAL A 167 6.44 1.58 -8.19
C VAL A 167 6.06 3.05 -8.31
N GLY A 168 6.35 3.67 -9.45
CA GLY A 168 5.79 4.96 -9.81
C GLY A 168 4.63 4.78 -10.80
N ASP A 169 3.41 5.13 -10.37
CA ASP A 169 2.25 5.34 -11.23
C ASP A 169 2.03 6.84 -11.43
N ASP A 170 1.59 7.56 -10.42
CA ASP A 170 1.44 9.02 -10.46
C ASP A 170 2.76 9.73 -10.79
N LEU A 171 3.88 9.19 -10.27
CA LEU A 171 5.21 9.74 -10.55
C LEU A 171 5.54 9.76 -12.05
N PHE A 172 5.16 8.72 -12.78
CA PHE A 172 5.56 8.55 -14.19
C PHE A 172 4.43 8.76 -15.18
N VAL A 173 3.18 8.54 -14.79
CA VAL A 173 1.96 8.63 -15.62
C VAL A 173 2.14 8.02 -17.02
N THR A 174 2.88 6.90 -17.11
CA THR A 174 3.26 6.23 -18.38
C THR A 174 3.93 7.19 -19.37
N ASN A 175 4.64 8.22 -18.88
CA ASN A 175 5.30 9.24 -19.69
C ASN A 175 6.81 8.96 -19.77
N VAL A 176 7.34 8.86 -21.00
CA VAL A 176 8.75 8.55 -21.27
C VAL A 176 9.70 9.62 -20.71
N GLU A 177 9.30 10.89 -20.68
CA GLU A 177 10.14 11.98 -20.16
C GLU A 177 10.29 11.84 -18.63
N PHE A 178 9.20 11.60 -17.91
CA PHE A 178 9.24 11.37 -16.46
C PHE A 178 9.96 10.08 -16.11
N LEU A 179 9.74 9.00 -16.87
CA LEU A 179 10.49 7.77 -16.68
C LEU A 179 12.00 7.98 -16.88
N SER A 180 12.40 8.70 -17.94
CA SER A 180 13.80 9.01 -18.22
C SER A 180 14.43 9.84 -17.09
N ARG A 181 13.69 10.79 -16.53
CA ARG A 181 14.10 11.55 -15.36
C ARG A 181 14.27 10.62 -14.14
N GLY A 182 13.31 9.75 -13.86
CA GLY A 182 13.37 8.81 -12.75
C GLY A 182 14.59 7.90 -12.81
N ILE A 183 14.90 7.39 -14.00
CA ILE A 183 16.11 6.57 -14.22
C ILE A 183 17.37 7.41 -13.94
N ALA A 184 17.45 8.63 -14.45
CA ALA A 184 18.62 9.49 -14.29
C ALA A 184 18.82 9.95 -12.83
N GLU A 185 17.75 10.19 -12.10
CA GLU A 185 17.77 10.67 -10.70
C GLU A 185 17.67 9.52 -9.68
N HIS A 186 17.60 8.26 -10.12
CA HIS A 186 17.45 7.07 -9.27
C HIS A 186 16.18 7.10 -8.40
N CYS A 187 15.06 7.56 -8.98
CA CYS A 187 13.75 7.57 -8.34
C CYS A 187 12.94 6.35 -8.78
N ALA A 188 12.38 5.62 -7.82
CA ALA A 188 11.69 4.35 -8.02
C ALA A 188 12.58 3.23 -8.62
N ASN A 189 12.07 2.01 -8.67
CA ASN A 189 12.73 0.87 -9.31
C ASN A 189 11.77 0.03 -10.15
N ALA A 190 10.52 0.48 -10.26
CA ALA A 190 9.47 -0.09 -11.08
C ALA A 190 8.52 1.01 -11.58
N ILE A 191 7.78 0.72 -12.62
CA ILE A 191 6.73 1.58 -13.19
C ILE A 191 5.45 0.78 -13.40
N LEU A 192 4.31 1.41 -13.17
CA LEU A 192 3.02 0.89 -13.59
C LEU A 192 2.71 1.39 -15.01
N ILE A 193 2.22 0.48 -15.89
CA ILE A 193 1.88 0.75 -17.28
C ILE A 193 0.37 0.54 -17.47
#